data_a2fe688d728e410bc59f089c367d2c34
#
_entry.id   a2fe688d728e410bc59f089c367d2c34
#
_cell.length_a   1.000
_cell.length_b   1.000
_cell.length_c   1.000
_cell.angle_alpha   90.00
_cell.angle_beta   90.00
_cell.angle_gamma   90.00
#
_symmetry.space_group_name_H-M   'P 1'
#
loop_
_entity.id
_entity.type
_entity.pdbx_description
1 polymer ?
#
loop_
_entity_poly.entity_id
_entity_poly.type
_entity_poly.pdbx_seq_one_letter_code
_entity_poly.pdbx_strand_id
1 'polypeptide(L)'
;MKKEIRYDRRSFLGSAAKTIALSPLAAIATGNNHSELINFATMDELEGPVNSFAGKIKQIDAGELNIGYIDEGPADGPVVILLHGWPYDINSYVDVVPLLVKRGYRTIVPYLRGYGTTRFLSDNAFRNGQQSAFAFDTIALMDALKIAKAIVAGFDWGARTANIVAALWPDRVTALVSVSGYLIGNQEAGKKPLPPAAELQWWYQFYFATERGREGYDKNRAAFAKLIWQLASPTWKFNDATFNITAASLDNPDHVAIVIHNYRWRLGLAEGDNKYDESEKRLATAPVIAVPTITIEGDANGAPHPDASAYAAKYTGRYAHKVFRHTGHNPPQESPRSFADAVIEVAGYIS
;
A
#
# COMPACT_ATOMS: atom_id res chain seq x y z
N MET A 1 -46.76 31.59 -4.18
CA MET A 1 -46.27 31.64 -2.79
C MET A 1 -45.14 30.60 -2.63
N LYS A 2 -43.88 31.03 -2.70
CA LYS A 2 -42.72 30.17 -2.42
C LYS A 2 -42.41 30.25 -0.91
N LYS A 3 -42.49 29.14 -0.20
CA LYS A 3 -42.06 29.06 1.20
C LYS A 3 -40.53 28.91 1.23
N GLU A 4 -39.83 29.95 1.67
CA GLU A 4 -38.40 29.83 2.04
C GLU A 4 -38.28 29.03 3.34
N ILE A 5 -37.53 27.91 3.27
CA ILE A 5 -37.14 27.14 4.44
C ILE A 5 -35.82 27.74 4.93
N ARG A 6 -35.86 28.50 6.03
CA ARG A 6 -34.67 28.99 6.71
C ARG A 6 -34.15 27.88 7.61
N TYR A 7 -32.97 27.35 7.30
CA TYR A 7 -32.24 26.46 8.18
C TYR A 7 -31.48 27.28 9.24
N ASP A 8 -31.84 27.10 10.52
CA ASP A 8 -31.11 27.71 11.64
C ASP A 8 -29.83 26.91 11.94
N ARG A 9 -28.68 27.53 11.66
CA ARG A 9 -27.35 26.95 11.90
C ARG A 9 -27.07 26.59 13.37
N ARG A 10 -27.81 27.18 14.31
CA ARG A 10 -27.62 26.92 15.75
C ARG A 10 -28.20 25.58 16.21
N SER A 11 -29.26 25.10 15.58
CA SER A 11 -29.88 23.82 15.91
C SER A 11 -29.04 22.62 15.43
N PHE A 12 -28.28 22.77 14.34
CA PHE A 12 -27.43 21.71 13.80
C PHE A 12 -26.21 21.43 14.71
N LEU A 13 -25.58 22.45 15.27
CA LEU A 13 -24.43 22.30 16.16
C LEU A 13 -24.81 21.74 17.54
N GLY A 14 -26.04 21.99 18.01
CA GLY A 14 -26.54 21.46 19.27
C GLY A 14 -26.84 19.95 19.25
N SER A 15 -27.17 19.37 18.10
CA SER A 15 -27.44 17.92 17.96
C SER A 15 -26.17 17.08 17.77
N ALA A 16 -25.13 17.64 17.16
CA ALA A 16 -23.86 16.94 16.97
C ALA A 16 -23.03 16.77 18.26
N ALA A 17 -23.23 17.67 19.23
CA ALA A 17 -22.50 17.63 20.51
C ALA A 17 -23.07 16.64 21.55
N LYS A 18 -24.22 16.04 21.29
CA LYS A 18 -24.88 15.12 22.26
C LYS A 18 -24.61 13.64 22.03
N THR A 19 -23.86 13.26 20.99
CA THR A 19 -23.64 11.84 20.64
C THR A 19 -22.23 11.33 21.02
N ILE A 20 -21.42 12.13 21.69
CA ILE A 20 -20.09 11.69 22.22
C ILE A 20 -20.07 11.91 23.72
N ALA A 21 -20.94 11.18 24.42
CA ALA A 21 -20.81 10.93 25.84
C ALA A 21 -20.74 9.41 26.06
N LEU A 22 -19.53 8.89 26.13
CA LEU A 22 -19.28 7.54 26.62
C LEU A 22 -19.60 7.50 28.11
N SER A 23 -20.69 6.87 28.48
CA SER A 23 -21.04 6.58 29.87
C SER A 23 -20.22 5.39 30.36
N PRO A 24 -19.54 5.45 31.51
CA PRO A 24 -19.04 4.27 32.18
C PRO A 24 -20.21 3.59 32.91
N LEU A 25 -20.52 2.34 32.55
CA LEU A 25 -21.38 1.51 33.37
C LEU A 25 -20.65 1.13 34.66
N ALA A 26 -21.03 1.78 35.75
CA ALA A 26 -20.72 1.30 37.07
C ALA A 26 -21.72 0.19 37.46
N ALA A 27 -21.28 -1.05 37.46
CA ALA A 27 -22.01 -2.16 38.07
C ALA A 27 -21.66 -2.19 39.55
N ILE A 28 -22.64 -1.90 40.42
CA ILE A 28 -22.57 -2.16 41.85
C ILE A 28 -22.88 -3.64 42.08
N ALA A 29 -21.88 -4.43 42.48
CA ALA A 29 -22.07 -5.75 43.01
C ALA A 29 -21.66 -5.74 44.49
N THR A 30 -22.64 -5.94 45.36
CA THR A 30 -22.45 -6.26 46.81
C THR A 30 -22.34 -7.77 46.97
N GLY A 31 -21.30 -8.22 47.66
CA GLY A 31 -21.27 -9.56 48.23
C GLY A 31 -19.94 -10.30 48.22
N ASN A 32 -19.24 -10.20 49.31
CA ASN A 32 -18.29 -11.11 50.00
C ASN A 32 -17.43 -12.14 49.28
N ASN A 33 -16.12 -11.96 49.51
CA ASN A 33 -15.06 -12.94 49.79
C ASN A 33 -14.63 -13.90 48.68
N HIS A 34 -13.56 -13.59 48.00
CA HIS A 34 -12.24 -14.23 48.04
C HIS A 34 -11.31 -13.46 47.11
N SER A 35 -10.22 -12.99 47.67
CA SER A 35 -9.13 -12.30 46.97
C SER A 35 -8.39 -13.29 46.09
N GLU A 36 -8.83 -13.48 44.84
CA GLU A 36 -7.95 -13.81 43.74
C GLU A 36 -7.56 -12.49 43.05
N LEU A 37 -6.38 -11.99 43.38
CA LEU A 37 -5.68 -11.00 42.62
C LEU A 37 -5.46 -11.60 41.22
N ILE A 38 -6.39 -11.34 40.31
CA ILE A 38 -6.08 -11.46 38.88
C ILE A 38 -5.01 -10.39 38.64
N ASN A 39 -3.75 -10.82 38.63
CA ASN A 39 -2.67 -10.06 38.09
C ASN A 39 -3.07 -9.74 36.63
N PHE A 40 -3.52 -8.51 36.40
CA PHE A 40 -3.41 -7.91 35.09
C PHE A 40 -1.92 -7.78 34.83
N ALA A 41 -1.31 -8.86 34.28
CA ALA A 41 -0.05 -8.73 33.57
C ALA A 41 -0.26 -7.62 32.57
N THR A 42 0.44 -6.53 32.77
CA THR A 42 0.44 -5.38 31.89
C THR A 42 0.78 -5.92 30.49
N MET A 43 0.08 -5.46 29.47
CA MET A 43 0.26 -5.88 28.07
C MET A 43 1.66 -5.57 27.51
N ASP A 44 2.59 -5.14 28.32
CA ASP A 44 4.00 -4.86 28.02
C ASP A 44 4.88 -6.12 27.89
N GLU A 45 4.40 -7.31 28.26
CA GLU A 45 5.22 -8.55 28.24
C GLU A 45 5.16 -9.36 26.93
N LEU A 46 4.53 -8.84 25.86
CA LEU A 46 4.49 -9.49 24.54
C LEU A 46 5.39 -8.81 23.49
N GLU A 47 6.26 -7.89 23.89
CA GLU A 47 7.18 -7.25 22.95
C GLU A 47 8.48 -8.08 22.78
N GLY A 48 8.38 -9.14 21.99
CA GLY A 48 9.58 -9.70 21.34
C GLY A 48 10.18 -8.65 20.38
N PRO A 49 11.49 -8.74 20.05
CA PRO A 49 12.13 -7.81 19.14
C PRO A 49 11.36 -7.76 17.81
N VAL A 50 10.87 -6.56 17.43
CA VAL A 50 10.21 -6.39 16.14
C VAL A 50 11.26 -6.44 15.04
N ASN A 51 11.08 -7.35 14.09
CA ASN A 51 11.95 -7.46 12.93
C ASN A 51 11.91 -6.20 12.10
N SER A 52 13.07 -5.70 11.68
CA SER A 52 13.18 -4.56 10.77
C SER A 52 14.39 -4.68 9.86
N PHE A 53 14.38 -3.90 8.78
CA PHE A 53 15.53 -3.77 7.89
C PHE A 53 16.53 -2.68 8.32
N ALA A 54 16.41 -2.16 9.54
CA ALA A 54 17.34 -1.16 10.06
C ALA A 54 18.81 -1.62 9.91
N GLY A 55 19.66 -0.74 9.40
CA GLY A 55 21.08 -1.04 9.16
C GLY A 55 21.40 -1.87 7.90
N LYS A 56 20.39 -2.31 7.14
CA LYS A 56 20.58 -3.10 5.90
C LYS A 56 20.29 -2.31 4.62
N ILE A 57 19.85 -1.07 4.74
CA ILE A 57 19.44 -0.24 3.61
C ILE A 57 20.66 0.16 2.79
N LYS A 58 20.61 -0.16 1.50
CA LYS A 58 21.56 0.28 0.47
C LYS A 58 20.97 1.47 -0.27
N GLN A 59 21.82 2.22 -0.97
CA GLN A 59 21.43 3.36 -1.81
C GLN A 59 22.02 3.22 -3.21
N ILE A 60 21.24 3.61 -4.24
CA ILE A 60 21.68 3.60 -5.62
C ILE A 60 20.97 4.70 -6.41
N ASP A 61 21.72 5.38 -7.29
CA ASP A 61 21.15 6.32 -8.25
C ASP A 61 20.48 5.55 -9.38
N ALA A 62 19.19 5.81 -9.57
CA ALA A 62 18.36 5.15 -10.56
C ALA A 62 17.33 6.14 -11.13
N GLY A 63 17.47 6.48 -12.42
CA GLY A 63 16.62 7.48 -13.05
C GLY A 63 16.76 8.86 -12.39
N GLU A 64 15.66 9.39 -11.87
CA GLU A 64 15.64 10.69 -11.18
C GLU A 64 15.79 10.59 -9.65
N LEU A 65 16.02 9.37 -9.14
CA LEU A 65 16.04 9.09 -7.71
C LEU A 65 17.37 8.48 -7.26
N ASN A 66 17.78 8.80 -6.04
CA ASN A 66 18.65 7.99 -5.23
C ASN A 66 17.75 7.08 -4.38
N ILE A 67 17.67 5.79 -4.74
CA ILE A 67 16.73 4.84 -4.16
C ILE A 67 17.34 4.10 -2.98
N GLY A 68 16.67 4.16 -1.81
CA GLY A 68 16.96 3.28 -0.70
C GLY A 68 16.31 1.90 -0.90
N TYR A 69 17.06 0.83 -0.73
CA TYR A 69 16.56 -0.52 -0.96
C TYR A 69 17.25 -1.58 -0.10
N ILE A 70 16.58 -2.72 0.04
CA ILE A 70 17.15 -3.95 0.60
C ILE A 70 17.51 -4.88 -0.55
N ASP A 71 18.64 -5.59 -0.40
CA ASP A 71 19.14 -6.57 -1.36
C ASP A 71 19.72 -7.74 -0.55
N GLU A 72 18.93 -8.80 -0.46
CA GLU A 72 19.22 -9.99 0.35
C GLU A 72 19.13 -11.27 -0.50
N GLY A 73 19.95 -12.25 -0.18
CA GLY A 73 20.01 -13.54 -0.86
C GLY A 73 21.20 -13.69 -1.80
N PRO A 74 21.30 -14.83 -2.53
CA PRO A 74 22.42 -15.10 -3.41
C PRO A 74 22.41 -14.13 -4.60
N ALA A 75 23.58 -13.57 -4.93
CA ALA A 75 23.72 -12.55 -5.97
C ALA A 75 23.33 -13.05 -7.37
N ASP A 76 23.45 -14.34 -7.61
CA ASP A 76 23.12 -15.07 -8.86
C ASP A 76 21.75 -15.76 -8.82
N GLY A 77 21.02 -15.63 -7.70
CA GLY A 77 19.68 -16.19 -7.56
C GLY A 77 18.64 -15.51 -8.45
N PRO A 78 17.54 -16.19 -8.77
CA PRO A 78 16.42 -15.57 -9.46
C PRO A 78 15.88 -14.38 -8.65
N VAL A 79 15.69 -13.24 -9.31
CA VAL A 79 15.36 -11.99 -8.64
C VAL A 79 13.86 -11.86 -8.40
N VAL A 80 13.51 -11.44 -7.18
CA VAL A 80 12.16 -11.02 -6.79
C VAL A 80 12.20 -9.57 -6.33
N ILE A 81 11.41 -8.70 -6.96
CA ILE A 81 11.21 -7.30 -6.56
C ILE A 81 9.92 -7.23 -5.76
N LEU A 82 9.99 -6.69 -4.53
CA LEU A 82 8.89 -6.61 -3.59
C LEU A 82 8.50 -5.14 -3.37
N LEU A 83 7.30 -4.74 -3.81
CA LEU A 83 6.85 -3.36 -3.86
C LEU A 83 5.76 -3.10 -2.82
N HIS A 84 6.04 -2.20 -1.88
CA HIS A 84 5.09 -1.81 -0.84
C HIS A 84 4.04 -0.79 -1.35
N GLY A 85 3.02 -0.53 -0.53
CA GLY A 85 1.97 0.44 -0.81
C GLY A 85 1.96 1.63 0.15
N TRP A 86 0.91 2.45 0.06
CA TRP A 86 0.61 3.54 0.96
C TRP A 86 -0.44 3.10 2.00
N PRO A 87 -0.30 3.45 3.26
CA PRO A 87 0.82 4.11 3.93
C PRO A 87 1.72 3.08 4.65
N TYR A 88 2.35 2.21 3.89
CA TYR A 88 3.26 1.16 4.34
C TYR A 88 4.68 1.44 3.84
N ASP A 89 5.64 0.53 4.15
CA ASP A 89 7.01 0.65 3.68
C ASP A 89 7.66 -0.72 3.44
N ILE A 90 9.00 -0.73 3.25
CA ILE A 90 9.77 -1.94 3.01
C ILE A 90 9.61 -2.98 4.12
N ASN A 91 9.36 -2.57 5.37
CA ASN A 91 9.22 -3.48 6.51
C ASN A 91 7.97 -4.37 6.41
N SER A 92 7.04 -4.10 5.49
CA SER A 92 5.97 -5.04 5.14
C SER A 92 6.50 -6.40 4.67
N TYR A 93 7.74 -6.46 4.20
CA TYR A 93 8.36 -7.67 3.67
C TYR A 93 9.42 -8.30 4.59
N VAL A 94 9.60 -7.79 5.81
CA VAL A 94 10.66 -8.22 6.71
C VAL A 94 10.62 -9.72 7.02
N ASP A 95 9.43 -10.30 7.11
CA ASP A 95 9.23 -11.73 7.35
C ASP A 95 9.09 -12.56 6.06
N VAL A 96 8.82 -11.92 4.91
CA VAL A 96 8.77 -12.56 3.58
C VAL A 96 10.18 -12.82 3.04
N VAL A 97 11.06 -11.83 3.15
CA VAL A 97 12.44 -11.89 2.60
C VAL A 97 13.21 -13.14 3.07
N PRO A 98 13.29 -13.48 4.37
CA PRO A 98 14.00 -14.66 4.80
C PRO A 98 13.45 -15.98 4.22
N LEU A 99 12.13 -16.04 3.97
CA LEU A 99 11.49 -17.21 3.40
C LEU A 99 11.88 -17.40 1.93
N LEU A 100 11.96 -16.33 1.16
CA LEU A 100 12.39 -16.36 -0.24
C LEU A 100 13.89 -16.61 -0.36
N VAL A 101 14.71 -15.95 0.46
CA VAL A 101 16.17 -16.16 0.50
C VAL A 101 16.52 -17.62 0.81
N LYS A 102 15.83 -18.24 1.77
CA LYS A 102 15.98 -19.67 2.08
C LYS A 102 15.70 -20.59 0.88
N ARG A 103 14.91 -20.12 -0.08
CA ARG A 103 14.60 -20.83 -1.34
C ARG A 103 15.54 -20.46 -2.49
N GLY A 104 16.59 -19.68 -2.22
CA GLY A 104 17.61 -19.31 -3.20
C GLY A 104 17.27 -18.09 -4.05
N TYR A 105 16.22 -17.32 -3.71
CA TYR A 105 15.90 -16.08 -4.41
C TYR A 105 16.77 -14.92 -3.91
N ARG A 106 17.14 -14.03 -4.84
CA ARG A 106 17.63 -12.69 -4.51
C ARG A 106 16.43 -11.74 -4.42
N THR A 107 16.25 -11.07 -3.28
CA THR A 107 15.13 -10.17 -3.03
C THR A 107 15.58 -8.72 -3.05
N ILE A 108 14.88 -7.88 -3.82
CA ILE A 108 15.07 -6.44 -3.88
C ILE A 108 13.81 -5.78 -3.35
N VAL A 109 13.94 -4.98 -2.28
CA VAL A 109 12.81 -4.31 -1.63
C VAL A 109 13.09 -2.81 -1.58
N PRO A 110 12.67 -2.03 -2.60
CA PRO A 110 12.91 -0.59 -2.62
C PRO A 110 11.90 0.19 -1.79
N TYR A 111 12.35 1.27 -1.18
CA TYR A 111 11.45 2.37 -0.83
C TYR A 111 10.95 3.04 -2.10
N LEU A 112 9.65 3.15 -2.24
CA LEU A 112 9.04 3.93 -3.31
C LEU A 112 9.40 5.43 -3.18
N ARG A 113 9.22 6.20 -4.26
CA ARG A 113 9.39 7.67 -4.22
C ARG A 113 8.57 8.29 -3.08
N GLY A 114 9.19 9.18 -2.32
CA GLY A 114 8.56 9.81 -1.15
C GLY A 114 8.55 8.95 0.11
N TYR A 115 9.36 7.88 0.19
CA TYR A 115 9.45 7.03 1.38
C TYR A 115 10.88 6.82 1.86
N GLY A 116 11.01 6.62 3.17
CA GLY A 116 12.25 6.23 3.84
C GLY A 116 13.44 7.07 3.40
N THR A 117 14.49 6.42 2.90
CA THR A 117 15.72 7.08 2.48
C THR A 117 15.78 7.41 0.98
N THR A 118 14.76 7.07 0.19
CA THR A 118 14.69 7.46 -1.22
C THR A 118 14.57 8.98 -1.36
N ARG A 119 15.38 9.57 -2.24
CA ARG A 119 15.43 11.03 -2.47
C ARG A 119 15.47 11.33 -3.97
N PHE A 120 14.92 12.47 -4.37
CA PHE A 120 15.14 12.98 -5.71
C PHE A 120 16.60 13.48 -5.84
N LEU A 121 17.23 13.20 -6.99
CA LEU A 121 18.57 13.66 -7.29
C LEU A 121 18.64 15.17 -7.58
N SER A 122 17.49 15.78 -7.86
CA SER A 122 17.38 17.23 -8.09
C SER A 122 16.25 17.82 -7.26
N ASP A 123 16.52 18.93 -6.60
CA ASP A 123 15.52 19.70 -5.86
C ASP A 123 14.42 20.27 -6.77
N ASN A 124 14.75 20.49 -8.06
CA ASN A 124 13.82 20.99 -9.07
C ASN A 124 12.99 19.89 -9.73
N ALA A 125 13.21 18.60 -9.40
CA ALA A 125 12.42 17.51 -9.94
C ALA A 125 10.97 17.63 -9.50
N PHE A 126 10.05 17.39 -10.41
CA PHE A 126 8.62 17.37 -10.08
C PHE A 126 8.29 16.21 -9.14
N ARG A 127 7.70 16.51 -7.97
CA ARG A 127 7.25 15.52 -6.98
C ARG A 127 5.99 14.81 -7.49
N ASN A 128 6.17 14.09 -8.57
CA ASN A 128 5.14 13.42 -9.33
C ASN A 128 4.74 12.09 -8.65
N GLY A 129 3.48 11.94 -8.31
CA GLY A 129 2.89 10.72 -7.74
C GLY A 129 1.96 9.97 -8.72
N GLN A 130 2.00 10.25 -10.04
CA GLN A 130 1.20 9.50 -11.00
C GLN A 130 1.67 8.04 -11.12
N GLN A 131 0.76 7.14 -11.50
CA GLN A 131 1.00 5.69 -11.43
C GLN A 131 2.17 5.20 -12.28
N SER A 132 2.39 5.76 -13.47
CA SER A 132 3.49 5.40 -14.34
C SER A 132 4.86 5.77 -13.76
N ALA A 133 4.96 6.86 -13.00
CA ALA A 133 6.22 7.30 -12.42
C ALA A 133 6.84 6.22 -11.51
N PHE A 134 6.04 5.55 -10.68
CA PHE A 134 6.50 4.43 -9.84
C PHE A 134 6.99 3.23 -10.65
N ALA A 135 6.35 2.96 -11.79
CA ALA A 135 6.77 1.87 -12.67
C ALA A 135 8.10 2.19 -13.37
N PHE A 136 8.28 3.43 -13.81
CA PHE A 136 9.55 3.88 -14.38
C PHE A 136 10.68 3.86 -13.37
N ASP A 137 10.44 4.21 -12.09
CA ASP A 137 11.42 4.06 -11.03
C ASP A 137 11.84 2.60 -10.83
N THR A 138 10.87 1.68 -10.90
CA THR A 138 11.15 0.24 -10.78
C THR A 138 12.04 -0.25 -11.92
N ILE A 139 11.78 0.18 -13.16
CA ILE A 139 12.61 -0.14 -14.31
C ILE A 139 14.00 0.50 -14.19
N ALA A 140 14.08 1.77 -13.79
CA ALA A 140 15.36 2.45 -13.58
C ALA A 140 16.19 1.75 -12.48
N LEU A 141 15.56 1.27 -11.41
CA LEU A 141 16.23 0.48 -10.38
C LEU A 141 16.75 -0.84 -10.94
N MET A 142 15.94 -1.55 -11.74
CA MET A 142 16.37 -2.79 -12.40
C MET A 142 17.60 -2.54 -13.29
N ASP A 143 17.61 -1.43 -14.05
CA ASP A 143 18.73 -1.07 -14.93
C ASP A 143 19.98 -0.74 -14.11
N ALA A 144 19.86 0.06 -13.07
CA ALA A 144 20.98 0.42 -12.18
C ALA A 144 21.59 -0.81 -11.49
N LEU A 145 20.75 -1.79 -11.09
CA LEU A 145 21.19 -3.05 -10.47
C LEU A 145 21.56 -4.14 -11.50
N LYS A 146 21.49 -3.85 -12.82
CA LYS A 146 21.74 -4.79 -13.91
C LYS A 146 20.87 -6.04 -13.85
N ILE A 147 19.61 -5.88 -13.43
CA ILE A 147 18.60 -6.94 -13.36
C ILE A 147 17.87 -6.98 -14.70
N ALA A 148 18.12 -7.99 -15.51
CA ALA A 148 17.49 -8.16 -16.81
C ALA A 148 15.99 -8.47 -16.69
N LYS A 149 15.64 -9.43 -15.80
CA LYS A 149 14.28 -9.89 -15.53
C LYS A 149 14.08 -10.19 -14.06
N ALA A 150 12.86 -10.03 -13.55
CA ALA A 150 12.50 -10.36 -12.18
C ALA A 150 11.06 -10.87 -12.07
N ILE A 151 10.76 -11.62 -11.02
CA ILE A 151 9.40 -11.71 -10.49
C ILE A 151 9.10 -10.39 -9.83
N VAL A 152 7.96 -9.76 -10.14
CA VAL A 152 7.54 -8.52 -9.50
C VAL A 152 6.30 -8.81 -8.64
N ALA A 153 6.38 -8.48 -7.37
CA ALA A 153 5.30 -8.72 -6.42
C ALA A 153 4.99 -7.46 -5.62
N GLY A 154 3.71 -7.22 -5.32
CA GLY A 154 3.34 -6.02 -4.58
C GLY A 154 1.92 -6.04 -4.04
N PHE A 155 1.65 -5.08 -3.17
CA PHE A 155 0.31 -4.79 -2.67
C PHE A 155 0.04 -3.28 -2.73
N ASP A 156 -1.22 -2.86 -2.80
CA ASP A 156 -1.66 -1.46 -2.88
C ASP A 156 -0.97 -0.70 -4.03
N TRP A 157 -0.26 0.42 -3.78
CA TRP A 157 0.52 1.12 -4.81
C TRP A 157 1.59 0.22 -5.45
N GLY A 158 2.19 -0.66 -4.66
CA GLY A 158 3.15 -1.63 -5.15
C GLY A 158 2.54 -2.63 -6.13
N ALA A 159 1.33 -3.11 -5.87
CA ALA A 159 0.59 -3.97 -6.80
C ALA A 159 0.23 -3.23 -8.08
N ARG A 160 -0.21 -1.96 -8.00
CA ARG A 160 -0.44 -1.11 -9.17
C ARG A 160 0.83 -0.96 -9.99
N THR A 161 1.94 -0.64 -9.34
CA THR A 161 3.26 -0.53 -9.97
C THR A 161 3.65 -1.83 -10.66
N ALA A 162 3.51 -2.97 -9.97
CA ALA A 162 3.83 -4.29 -10.53
C ALA A 162 2.98 -4.64 -11.77
N ASN A 163 1.67 -4.34 -11.74
CA ASN A 163 0.78 -4.48 -12.89
C ASN A 163 1.24 -3.63 -14.08
N ILE A 164 1.62 -2.37 -13.83
CA ILE A 164 2.08 -1.46 -14.88
C ILE A 164 3.40 -1.94 -15.47
N VAL A 165 4.36 -2.35 -14.64
CA VAL A 165 5.63 -2.92 -15.11
C VAL A 165 5.38 -4.15 -15.98
N ALA A 166 4.51 -5.06 -15.55
CA ALA A 166 4.17 -6.27 -16.31
C ALA A 166 3.44 -5.96 -17.64
N ALA A 167 2.60 -4.90 -17.67
CA ALA A 167 1.86 -4.50 -18.86
C ALA A 167 2.71 -3.74 -19.88
N LEU A 168 3.61 -2.86 -19.42
CA LEU A 168 4.41 -2.01 -20.30
C LEU A 168 5.75 -2.65 -20.71
N TRP A 169 6.35 -3.48 -19.84
CA TRP A 169 7.64 -4.15 -20.06
C TRP A 169 7.58 -5.65 -19.74
N PRO A 170 6.71 -6.43 -20.46
CA PRO A 170 6.56 -7.85 -20.18
C PRO A 170 7.87 -8.63 -20.31
N ASP A 171 8.79 -8.17 -21.14
CA ASP A 171 10.13 -8.79 -21.29
C ASP A 171 11.03 -8.60 -20.07
N ARG A 172 10.71 -7.67 -19.15
CA ARG A 172 11.42 -7.44 -17.90
C ARG A 172 10.82 -8.20 -16.72
N VAL A 173 9.66 -8.84 -16.90
CA VAL A 173 8.92 -9.54 -15.85
C VAL A 173 8.82 -11.04 -16.18
N THR A 174 9.33 -11.87 -15.28
CA THR A 174 9.20 -13.33 -15.41
C THR A 174 7.85 -13.83 -14.93
N ALA A 175 7.33 -13.22 -13.85
CA ALA A 175 6.02 -13.51 -13.29
C ALA A 175 5.55 -12.35 -12.39
N LEU A 176 4.26 -12.30 -12.12
CA LEU A 176 3.61 -11.25 -11.32
C LEU A 176 2.86 -11.85 -10.12
N VAL A 177 3.02 -11.24 -8.94
CA VAL A 177 2.12 -11.43 -7.80
C VAL A 177 1.48 -10.09 -7.46
N SER A 178 0.15 -10.00 -7.54
CA SER A 178 -0.57 -8.76 -7.33
C SER A 178 -1.69 -8.90 -6.28
N VAL A 179 -1.56 -8.20 -5.16
CA VAL A 179 -2.63 -8.12 -4.16
C VAL A 179 -3.72 -7.18 -4.69
N SER A 180 -4.99 -7.57 -4.48
CA SER A 180 -6.21 -6.88 -4.94
C SER A 180 -6.34 -6.78 -6.48
N GLY A 181 -5.60 -7.63 -7.20
CA GLY A 181 -5.82 -7.90 -8.61
C GLY A 181 -5.28 -6.85 -9.58
N TYR A 182 -6.09 -6.50 -10.59
CA TYR A 182 -5.70 -5.57 -11.65
C TYR A 182 -5.95 -4.12 -11.21
N LEU A 183 -4.89 -3.38 -10.92
CA LEU A 183 -4.96 -2.05 -10.31
C LEU A 183 -4.50 -0.91 -11.23
N ILE A 184 -4.32 -1.16 -12.54
CA ILE A 184 -4.00 -0.09 -13.49
C ILE A 184 -5.17 0.88 -13.54
N GLY A 185 -4.92 2.13 -13.15
CA GLY A 185 -5.91 3.20 -13.11
C GLY A 185 -6.15 3.82 -14.49
N ASN A 186 -7.31 4.44 -14.62
CA ASN A 186 -7.65 5.32 -15.72
C ASN A 186 -8.17 6.64 -15.14
N GLN A 187 -7.50 7.75 -15.41
CA GLN A 187 -7.86 9.06 -14.86
C GLN A 187 -9.26 9.50 -15.28
N GLU A 188 -9.67 9.21 -16.53
CA GLU A 188 -11.04 9.55 -16.99
C GLU A 188 -12.11 8.73 -16.25
N ALA A 189 -11.83 7.48 -15.91
CA ALA A 189 -12.71 6.69 -15.06
C ALA A 189 -12.71 7.22 -13.61
N GLY A 190 -11.56 7.69 -13.11
CA GLY A 190 -11.43 8.29 -11.78
C GLY A 190 -12.24 9.56 -11.56
N LYS A 191 -12.65 10.27 -12.65
CA LYS A 191 -13.53 11.43 -12.59
C LYS A 191 -15.02 11.06 -12.42
N LYS A 192 -15.38 9.76 -12.56
CA LYS A 192 -16.77 9.30 -12.45
C LYS A 192 -17.06 8.89 -11.00
N PRO A 193 -18.24 9.27 -10.47
CA PRO A 193 -18.61 8.91 -9.12
C PRO A 193 -18.80 7.39 -8.98
N LEU A 194 -18.39 6.87 -7.85
CA LEU A 194 -18.63 5.47 -7.43
C LEU A 194 -19.95 5.38 -6.60
N PRO A 195 -20.43 4.17 -6.32
CA PRO A 195 -21.51 4.00 -5.35
C PRO A 195 -21.12 4.59 -3.98
N PRO A 196 -22.05 5.17 -3.22
CA PRO A 196 -21.75 5.87 -1.96
C PRO A 196 -20.95 5.07 -0.94
N ALA A 197 -21.15 3.74 -0.86
CA ALA A 197 -20.39 2.88 0.05
C ALA A 197 -18.90 2.80 -0.32
N ALA A 198 -18.57 2.78 -1.63
CA ALA A 198 -17.19 2.80 -2.11
C ALA A 198 -16.53 4.18 -1.90
N GLU A 199 -17.29 5.28 -2.15
CA GLU A 199 -16.82 6.63 -1.87
C GLU A 199 -16.51 6.82 -0.37
N LEU A 200 -17.34 6.28 0.51
CA LEU A 200 -17.10 6.32 1.96
C LEU A 200 -15.81 5.60 2.36
N GLN A 201 -15.48 4.49 1.74
CA GLN A 201 -14.24 3.76 2.01
C GLN A 201 -13.01 4.53 1.53
N TRP A 202 -13.15 5.31 0.44
CA TRP A 202 -12.07 6.14 -0.11
C TRP A 202 -12.16 7.62 0.28
N TRP A 203 -12.83 7.95 1.40
CA TRP A 203 -13.06 9.30 1.91
C TRP A 203 -11.79 10.17 1.91
N TYR A 204 -10.64 9.58 2.17
CA TYR A 204 -9.37 10.30 2.26
C TYR A 204 -8.91 10.88 0.92
N GLN A 205 -9.34 10.35 -0.22
CA GLN A 205 -9.04 10.93 -1.53
C GLN A 205 -9.66 12.32 -1.66
N PHE A 206 -10.89 12.49 -1.18
CA PHE A 206 -11.59 13.80 -1.17
C PHE A 206 -11.00 14.74 -0.12
N TYR A 207 -10.55 14.20 1.02
CA TYR A 207 -9.82 14.98 1.99
C TYR A 207 -8.53 15.54 1.38
N PHE A 208 -7.74 14.73 0.71
CA PHE A 208 -6.49 15.12 0.03
C PHE A 208 -6.69 16.05 -1.18
N ALA A 209 -7.88 16.09 -1.76
CA ALA A 209 -8.24 17.03 -2.81
C ALA A 209 -8.19 18.49 -2.33
N THR A 210 -8.32 18.75 -1.04
CA THR A 210 -8.36 20.07 -0.41
C THR A 210 -7.02 20.49 0.19
N GLU A 211 -6.77 21.81 0.35
CA GLU A 211 -5.60 22.27 1.11
C GLU A 211 -5.69 21.92 2.60
N ARG A 212 -6.88 21.94 3.18
CA ARG A 212 -7.11 21.43 4.54
C ARG A 212 -6.64 19.98 4.69
N GLY A 213 -6.90 19.14 3.70
CA GLY A 213 -6.48 17.74 3.70
C GLY A 213 -4.97 17.59 3.57
N ARG A 214 -4.32 18.37 2.70
CA ARG A 214 -2.87 18.41 2.59
C ARG A 214 -2.20 18.80 3.90
N GLU A 215 -2.63 19.91 4.50
CA GLU A 215 -2.08 20.39 5.77
C GLU A 215 -2.38 19.44 6.94
N GLY A 216 -3.58 18.86 6.97
CA GLY A 216 -3.98 17.89 7.98
C GLY A 216 -3.15 16.61 7.93
N TYR A 217 -2.87 16.11 6.72
CA TYR A 217 -1.99 14.96 6.52
C TYR A 217 -0.55 15.28 6.91
N ASP A 218 -0.03 16.43 6.50
CA ASP A 218 1.32 16.86 6.85
C ASP A 218 1.56 16.93 8.35
N LYS A 219 0.60 17.47 9.09
CA LYS A 219 0.68 17.58 10.55
C LYS A 219 0.49 16.27 11.31
N ASN A 220 -0.24 15.30 10.72
CA ASN A 220 -0.72 14.11 11.43
C ASN A 220 -0.40 12.80 10.68
N ARG A 221 0.68 12.74 9.91
CA ARG A 221 1.03 11.59 9.03
C ARG A 221 0.94 10.24 9.73
N ALA A 222 1.61 10.08 10.87
CA ALA A 222 1.61 8.82 11.60
C ALA A 222 0.21 8.44 12.12
N ALA A 223 -0.51 9.38 12.74
CA ALA A 223 -1.87 9.10 13.22
C ALA A 223 -2.83 8.77 12.09
N PHE A 224 -2.70 9.45 10.95
CA PHE A 224 -3.48 9.17 9.74
C PHE A 224 -3.17 7.79 9.18
N ALA A 225 -1.89 7.44 9.03
CA ALA A 225 -1.44 6.15 8.56
C ALA A 225 -1.94 5.01 9.45
N LYS A 226 -1.86 5.19 10.79
CA LYS A 226 -2.36 4.19 11.75
C LYS A 226 -3.86 3.97 11.62
N LEU A 227 -4.63 5.05 11.42
CA LEU A 227 -6.07 4.95 11.15
C LEU A 227 -6.35 4.16 9.85
N ILE A 228 -5.60 4.44 8.78
CA ILE A 228 -5.75 3.68 7.52
C ILE A 228 -5.42 2.20 7.73
N TRP A 229 -4.37 1.84 8.46
CA TRP A 229 -4.06 0.45 8.78
C TRP A 229 -5.22 -0.25 9.50
N GLN A 230 -5.80 0.42 10.50
CA GLN A 230 -6.92 -0.12 11.28
C GLN A 230 -8.18 -0.32 10.41
N LEU A 231 -8.46 0.60 9.49
CA LEU A 231 -9.61 0.52 8.58
C LEU A 231 -9.40 -0.51 7.48
N ALA A 232 -8.19 -0.59 6.92
CA ALA A 232 -7.87 -1.49 5.81
C ALA A 232 -7.64 -2.94 6.26
N SER A 233 -7.17 -3.15 7.51
CA SER A 233 -6.91 -4.46 8.09
C SER A 233 -7.58 -4.60 9.47
N PRO A 234 -8.92 -4.61 9.55
CA PRO A 234 -9.66 -4.50 10.81
C PRO A 234 -9.46 -5.70 11.75
N THR A 235 -9.05 -6.84 11.23
CA THR A 235 -8.78 -8.05 12.01
C THR A 235 -7.32 -8.18 12.44
N TRP A 236 -6.42 -7.40 11.87
CA TRP A 236 -5.01 -7.47 12.17
C TRP A 236 -4.66 -6.78 13.49
N LYS A 237 -4.03 -7.52 14.40
CA LYS A 237 -3.59 -7.04 15.71
C LYS A 237 -2.10 -6.69 15.65
N PHE A 238 -1.77 -5.53 15.12
CA PHE A 238 -0.42 -5.01 15.16
C PHE A 238 -0.18 -4.19 16.44
N ASN A 239 1.05 -4.21 16.96
CA ASN A 239 1.46 -3.39 18.07
C ASN A 239 2.06 -2.05 17.59
N ASP A 240 2.27 -1.13 18.54
CA ASP A 240 2.80 0.20 18.24
C ASP A 240 4.25 0.14 17.74
N ALA A 241 5.05 -0.81 18.22
CA ALA A 241 6.43 -0.97 17.77
C ALA A 241 6.50 -1.35 16.28
N THR A 242 5.67 -2.28 15.83
CA THR A 242 5.53 -2.64 14.41
C THR A 242 5.13 -1.44 13.56
N PHE A 243 4.13 -0.67 14.03
CA PHE A 243 3.66 0.51 13.31
C PHE A 243 4.74 1.62 13.25
N ASN A 244 5.41 1.90 14.38
CA ASN A 244 6.37 3.00 14.50
C ASN A 244 7.58 2.81 13.57
N ILE A 245 8.01 1.58 13.31
CA ILE A 245 9.07 1.29 12.33
C ILE A 245 8.68 1.80 10.95
N THR A 246 7.47 1.50 10.49
CA THR A 246 6.97 2.00 9.21
C THR A 246 6.70 3.50 9.25
N ALA A 247 6.14 4.03 10.35
CA ALA A 247 5.83 5.45 10.48
C ALA A 247 7.05 6.35 10.26
N ALA A 248 8.25 5.91 10.68
CA ALA A 248 9.49 6.63 10.44
C ALA A 248 9.80 6.85 8.95
N SER A 249 9.36 5.96 8.06
CA SER A 249 9.57 6.12 6.62
C SER A 249 8.73 7.25 6.01
N LEU A 250 7.62 7.62 6.65
CA LEU A 250 6.72 8.69 6.24
C LEU A 250 7.30 10.09 6.54
N ASP A 251 8.40 10.18 7.29
CA ASP A 251 9.12 11.44 7.55
C ASP A 251 10.01 11.87 6.38
N ASN A 252 10.00 11.11 5.29
CA ASN A 252 10.63 11.52 4.04
C ASN A 252 10.11 12.92 3.61
N PRO A 253 11.00 13.89 3.27
CA PRO A 253 10.60 15.27 2.97
C PRO A 253 9.67 15.38 1.75
N ASP A 254 9.73 14.43 0.82
CA ASP A 254 8.91 14.43 -0.38
C ASP A 254 7.57 13.68 -0.20
N HIS A 255 7.38 12.99 0.96
CA HIS A 255 6.26 12.09 1.19
C HIS A 255 4.89 12.74 0.97
N VAL A 256 4.65 13.86 1.64
CA VAL A 256 3.36 14.56 1.56
C VAL A 256 3.06 15.02 0.13
N ALA A 257 4.06 15.61 -0.54
CA ALA A 257 3.91 16.07 -1.92
C ALA A 257 3.53 14.91 -2.86
N ILE A 258 4.22 13.78 -2.76
CA ILE A 258 3.96 12.59 -3.60
C ILE A 258 2.58 12.01 -3.30
N VAL A 259 2.19 11.85 -2.02
CA VAL A 259 0.89 11.28 -1.64
C VAL A 259 -0.27 12.17 -2.11
N ILE A 260 -0.19 13.46 -1.84
CA ILE A 260 -1.23 14.42 -2.25
C ILE A 260 -1.33 14.48 -3.77
N HIS A 261 -0.19 14.52 -4.48
CA HIS A 261 -0.20 14.50 -5.95
C HIS A 261 -0.83 13.21 -6.49
N ASN A 262 -0.50 12.02 -5.95
CA ASN A 262 -1.06 10.75 -6.40
C ASN A 262 -2.60 10.76 -6.35
N TYR A 263 -3.18 11.16 -5.23
CA TYR A 263 -4.63 11.13 -5.08
C TYR A 263 -5.32 12.25 -5.86
N ARG A 264 -4.73 13.44 -5.95
CA ARG A 264 -5.25 14.52 -6.82
C ARG A 264 -5.20 14.15 -8.29
N TRP A 265 -4.09 13.57 -8.75
CA TRP A 265 -3.95 13.11 -10.13
C TRP A 265 -4.99 12.03 -10.48
N ARG A 266 -5.23 11.07 -9.60
CA ARG A 266 -6.27 10.04 -9.78
C ARG A 266 -7.67 10.60 -9.96
N LEU A 267 -7.99 11.70 -9.28
CA LEU A 267 -9.27 12.40 -9.37
C LEU A 267 -9.32 13.44 -10.53
N GLY A 268 -8.23 13.57 -11.30
CA GLY A 268 -8.13 14.58 -12.35
C GLY A 268 -7.99 16.02 -11.83
N LEU A 269 -7.50 16.20 -10.61
CA LEU A 269 -7.30 17.48 -9.94
C LEU A 269 -5.84 17.97 -9.96
N ALA A 270 -4.92 17.19 -10.53
CA ALA A 270 -3.54 17.55 -10.74
C ALA A 270 -3.07 16.99 -12.08
N GLU A 271 -2.21 17.76 -12.75
CA GLU A 271 -1.54 17.36 -13.98
C GLU A 271 -0.43 16.35 -13.69
N GLY A 272 -0.17 15.44 -14.63
CA GLY A 272 1.00 14.57 -14.60
C GLY A 272 2.22 15.23 -15.22
N ASP A 273 3.33 14.48 -15.32
CA ASP A 273 4.50 14.88 -16.08
C ASP A 273 4.38 14.36 -17.52
N ASN A 274 4.48 15.25 -18.49
CA ASN A 274 4.30 14.97 -19.92
C ASN A 274 5.19 13.84 -20.43
N LYS A 275 6.34 13.58 -19.81
CA LYS A 275 7.22 12.45 -20.18
C LYS A 275 6.53 11.09 -20.04
N TYR A 276 5.43 10.99 -19.29
CA TYR A 276 4.66 9.76 -19.10
C TYR A 276 3.37 9.69 -19.93
N ASP A 277 3.03 10.74 -20.71
CA ASP A 277 1.75 10.83 -21.41
C ASP A 277 1.47 9.63 -22.32
N GLU A 278 2.46 9.17 -23.08
CA GLU A 278 2.29 8.00 -23.95
C GLU A 278 2.06 6.71 -23.16
N SER A 279 2.72 6.58 -22.01
CA SER A 279 2.49 5.45 -21.11
C SER A 279 1.11 5.50 -20.48
N GLU A 280 0.67 6.67 -20.02
CA GLU A 280 -0.68 6.84 -19.45
C GLU A 280 -1.77 6.61 -20.49
N LYS A 281 -1.61 7.06 -21.75
CA LYS A 281 -2.51 6.75 -22.85
C LYS A 281 -2.62 5.23 -23.08
N ARG A 282 -1.49 4.53 -23.06
CA ARG A 282 -1.47 3.07 -23.19
C ARG A 282 -2.15 2.39 -22.01
N LEU A 283 -1.88 2.84 -20.79
CA LEU A 283 -2.50 2.31 -19.57
C LEU A 283 -4.01 2.55 -19.52
N ALA A 284 -4.49 3.71 -20.02
CA ALA A 284 -5.90 4.04 -20.11
C ALA A 284 -6.72 3.06 -20.97
N THR A 285 -6.07 2.32 -21.90
CA THR A 285 -6.73 1.23 -22.64
C THR A 285 -6.95 -0.03 -21.80
N ALA A 286 -6.50 -0.05 -20.56
CA ALA A 286 -6.51 -1.20 -19.68
C ALA A 286 -5.88 -2.46 -20.33
N PRO A 287 -4.57 -2.38 -20.68
CA PRO A 287 -3.88 -3.44 -21.43
C PRO A 287 -3.89 -4.77 -20.68
N VAL A 288 -3.87 -5.87 -21.42
CA VAL A 288 -3.73 -7.21 -20.84
C VAL A 288 -2.32 -7.44 -20.31
N ILE A 289 -2.20 -8.32 -19.33
CA ILE A 289 -0.93 -8.77 -18.75
C ILE A 289 -0.73 -10.23 -19.18
N ALA A 290 0.31 -10.47 -19.95
CA ALA A 290 0.57 -11.78 -20.56
C ALA A 290 1.52 -12.67 -19.75
N VAL A 291 2.22 -12.11 -18.76
CA VAL A 291 3.14 -12.89 -17.92
C VAL A 291 2.36 -13.78 -16.94
N PRO A 292 2.94 -14.92 -16.51
CA PRO A 292 2.36 -15.77 -15.48
C PRO A 292 2.02 -14.94 -14.23
N THR A 293 0.79 -15.09 -13.72
CA THR A 293 0.28 -14.21 -12.66
C THR A 293 -0.48 -14.95 -11.57
N ILE A 294 -0.22 -14.61 -10.32
CA ILE A 294 -1.09 -14.92 -9.18
C ILE A 294 -1.63 -13.62 -8.61
N THR A 295 -2.95 -13.50 -8.53
CA THR A 295 -3.59 -12.44 -7.75
C THR A 295 -3.98 -12.95 -6.37
N ILE A 296 -3.88 -12.07 -5.38
CA ILE A 296 -4.16 -12.39 -3.98
C ILE A 296 -5.22 -11.42 -3.46
N GLU A 297 -6.14 -11.93 -2.64
CA GLU A 297 -7.06 -11.13 -1.84
C GLU A 297 -7.06 -11.63 -0.41
N GLY A 298 -7.20 -10.71 0.56
CA GLY A 298 -7.47 -11.04 1.95
C GLY A 298 -8.98 -11.04 2.21
N ASP A 299 -9.52 -12.08 2.85
CA ASP A 299 -10.95 -12.18 3.16
C ASP A 299 -11.44 -11.18 4.22
N ALA A 300 -10.51 -10.52 4.90
CA ALA A 300 -10.75 -9.46 5.87
C ALA A 300 -10.25 -8.08 5.40
N ASN A 301 -10.00 -7.90 4.08
CA ASN A 301 -9.58 -6.62 3.52
C ASN A 301 -10.69 -5.57 3.64
N GLY A 302 -10.47 -4.54 4.46
CA GLY A 302 -11.39 -3.42 4.64
C GLY A 302 -11.27 -2.32 3.59
N ALA A 303 -10.24 -2.36 2.73
CA ALA A 303 -10.10 -1.43 1.63
C ALA A 303 -10.94 -1.88 0.42
N PRO A 304 -11.46 -0.93 -0.40
CA PRO A 304 -12.20 -1.28 -1.61
C PRO A 304 -11.32 -2.04 -2.60
N HIS A 305 -11.81 -3.15 -3.09
CA HIS A 305 -11.16 -3.96 -4.11
C HIS A 305 -12.21 -4.55 -5.05
N PRO A 306 -11.88 -4.77 -6.35
CA PRO A 306 -12.80 -5.42 -7.28
C PRO A 306 -12.86 -6.93 -7.02
N ASP A 307 -14.01 -7.54 -7.32
CA ASP A 307 -14.13 -8.99 -7.36
C ASP A 307 -13.20 -9.58 -8.44
N ALA A 308 -12.62 -10.76 -8.18
CA ALA A 308 -11.69 -11.41 -9.09
C ALA A 308 -12.29 -11.66 -10.50
N SER A 309 -13.58 -11.93 -10.59
CA SER A 309 -14.28 -12.11 -11.87
C SER A 309 -14.27 -10.85 -12.74
N ALA A 310 -14.17 -9.66 -12.14
CA ALA A 310 -14.15 -8.40 -12.86
C ALA A 310 -12.84 -8.15 -13.62
N TYR A 311 -11.74 -8.79 -13.23
CA TYR A 311 -10.43 -8.55 -13.81
C TYR A 311 -9.68 -9.79 -14.31
N ALA A 312 -10.17 -11.01 -14.04
CA ALA A 312 -9.47 -12.24 -14.42
C ALA A 312 -9.11 -12.30 -15.93
N ALA A 313 -10.00 -11.80 -16.79
CA ALA A 313 -9.77 -11.75 -18.24
C ALA A 313 -8.65 -10.79 -18.68
N LYS A 314 -8.14 -9.95 -17.75
CA LYS A 314 -6.98 -9.08 -18.02
C LYS A 314 -5.65 -9.83 -17.97
N TYR A 315 -5.62 -11.02 -17.38
CA TYR A 315 -4.44 -11.86 -17.29
C TYR A 315 -4.54 -12.97 -18.35
N THR A 316 -3.75 -12.87 -19.42
CA THR A 316 -3.80 -13.81 -20.57
C THR A 316 -2.74 -14.91 -20.50
N GLY A 317 -1.75 -14.79 -19.61
CA GLY A 317 -0.80 -15.85 -19.28
C GLY A 317 -1.43 -16.87 -18.30
N ARG A 318 -0.60 -17.82 -17.82
CA ARG A 318 -1.05 -18.74 -16.76
C ARG A 318 -1.45 -17.95 -15.54
N TYR A 319 -2.68 -18.12 -15.08
CA TYR A 319 -3.30 -17.29 -14.06
C TYR A 319 -3.93 -18.13 -12.94
N ALA A 320 -3.75 -17.68 -11.70
CA ALA A 320 -4.48 -18.17 -10.54
C ALA A 320 -4.91 -16.99 -9.63
N HIS A 321 -5.98 -17.20 -8.89
CA HIS A 321 -6.43 -16.30 -7.83
C HIS A 321 -6.41 -17.02 -6.49
N LYS A 322 -5.94 -16.34 -5.44
CA LYS A 322 -5.87 -16.89 -4.08
C LYS A 322 -6.56 -15.94 -3.10
N VAL A 323 -7.32 -16.52 -2.18
CA VAL A 323 -7.90 -15.80 -1.04
C VAL A 323 -7.19 -16.25 0.23
N PHE A 324 -6.59 -15.30 0.96
CA PHE A 324 -5.94 -15.57 2.25
C PHE A 324 -6.93 -15.33 3.38
N ARG A 325 -7.09 -16.34 4.25
CA ARG A 325 -8.03 -16.26 5.36
C ARG A 325 -7.49 -15.40 6.50
N HIS A 326 -8.40 -14.66 7.15
CA HIS A 326 -8.09 -13.77 8.28
C HIS A 326 -7.00 -12.74 7.96
N THR A 327 -6.91 -12.34 6.70
CA THR A 327 -5.89 -11.44 6.18
C THR A 327 -6.56 -10.18 5.64
N GLY A 328 -6.07 -9.02 6.05
CA GLY A 328 -6.55 -7.72 5.60
C GLY A 328 -5.81 -7.23 4.35
N HIS A 329 -5.49 -5.94 4.35
CA HIS A 329 -4.95 -5.22 3.20
C HIS A 329 -3.46 -5.43 2.94
N ASN A 330 -2.70 -5.86 3.97
CA ASN A 330 -1.24 -6.05 3.89
C ASN A 330 -0.85 -7.53 4.02
N PRO A 331 -1.20 -8.40 3.05
CA PRO A 331 -0.87 -9.82 3.09
C PRO A 331 0.61 -10.14 3.33
N PRO A 332 1.59 -9.34 2.81
CA PRO A 332 2.99 -9.62 3.12
C PRO A 332 3.32 -9.62 4.61
N GLN A 333 2.69 -8.75 5.39
CA GLN A 333 2.94 -8.63 6.83
C GLN A 333 1.94 -9.45 7.67
N GLU A 334 0.69 -9.56 7.22
CA GLU A 334 -0.35 -10.31 7.92
C GLU A 334 -0.26 -11.83 7.72
N SER A 335 0.23 -12.26 6.54
CA SER A 335 0.34 -13.68 6.15
C SER A 335 1.64 -13.93 5.35
N PRO A 336 2.83 -13.66 5.92
CA PRO A 336 4.10 -13.63 5.18
C PRO A 336 4.44 -14.97 4.52
N ARG A 337 4.13 -16.10 5.17
CA ARG A 337 4.35 -17.44 4.59
C ARG A 337 3.49 -17.66 3.35
N SER A 338 2.20 -17.37 3.44
CA SER A 338 1.28 -17.54 2.30
C SER A 338 1.66 -16.64 1.13
N PHE A 339 2.14 -15.42 1.41
CA PHE A 339 2.63 -14.50 0.39
C PHE A 339 3.92 -15.03 -0.27
N ALA A 340 4.90 -15.49 0.51
CA ALA A 340 6.11 -16.10 -0.01
C ALA A 340 5.82 -17.35 -0.85
N ASP A 341 4.90 -18.21 -0.39
CA ASP A 341 4.48 -19.41 -1.12
C ASP A 341 3.83 -19.06 -2.47
N ALA A 342 3.05 -17.97 -2.56
CA ALA A 342 2.49 -17.49 -3.84
C ALA A 342 3.59 -17.01 -4.80
N VAL A 343 4.63 -16.33 -4.31
CA VAL A 343 5.80 -15.93 -5.11
C VAL A 343 6.56 -17.16 -5.63
N ILE A 344 6.76 -18.17 -4.79
CA ILE A 344 7.44 -19.42 -5.18
C ILE A 344 6.60 -20.20 -6.18
N GLU A 345 5.28 -20.26 -5.98
CA GLU A 345 4.37 -20.98 -6.89
C GLU A 345 4.33 -20.34 -8.28
N VAL A 346 4.22 -19.02 -8.37
CA VAL A 346 4.17 -18.33 -9.69
C VAL A 346 5.47 -18.52 -10.47
N ALA A 347 6.61 -18.64 -9.77
CA ALA A 347 7.88 -18.98 -10.41
C ALA A 347 7.83 -20.35 -11.12
N GLY A 348 7.09 -21.31 -10.59
CA GLY A 348 6.85 -22.60 -11.23
C GLY A 348 5.92 -22.55 -12.45
N TYR A 349 5.33 -21.40 -12.78
CA TYR A 349 4.52 -21.24 -14.00
C TYR A 349 5.35 -20.89 -15.24
N ILE A 350 6.65 -20.62 -15.05
CA ILE A 350 7.60 -20.20 -16.11
C ILE A 350 8.14 -21.41 -16.89
N SER A 351 7.99 -22.63 -16.34
CA SER A 351 8.49 -23.90 -16.91
C SER A 351 7.60 -24.45 -18.02
#